data_89d63de90476a445fd66a78aeb5949fa
#
_entry.id   89d63de90476a445fd66a78aeb5949fa
#
_cell.length_a   1.000
_cell.length_b   1.000
_cell.length_c   1.000
_cell.angle_alpha   90.00
_cell.angle_beta   90.00
_cell.angle_gamma   90.00
#
_symmetry.space_group_name_H-M   'P 1'
#
loop_
_entity.id
_entity.type
_entity.pdbx_description
1 polymer ?
#
loop_
_entity_poly.entity_id
_entity_poly.type
_entity_poly.pdbx_seq_one_letter_code
_entity_poly.pdbx_strand_id
1 'polypeptide(L)'
;MFHTLFNWFVKVTGWPVQYFCFHTKIYYEDKSVRSRRIRGKAILISNHLSVYDYPVAMFTFPTRTLRFQMSELVMKKPVLGTFLRMLGGIYVNRDSHDFSFMAKCEKILSKGGVIGICPEGRLPMKGETPPLAFKTGAAYLALTTDTPIIPMVTDGNYFRFRQRAHVIIGTPINPSDVADPALSDKENIEKLTRVMREKIISLGKMLNERTKEG
;
A
#
# COMPACT_ATOMS: atom_id res chain seq x y z
N MET A 1 5.84 -18.71 -7.91
CA MET A 1 4.62 -19.52 -8.13
C MET A 1 3.85 -19.78 -6.84
N PHE A 2 4.48 -20.35 -5.79
CA PHE A 2 3.81 -20.67 -4.50
C PHE A 2 3.03 -19.49 -3.87
N HIS A 3 3.67 -18.33 -3.66
CA HIS A 3 3.00 -17.15 -3.06
C HIS A 3 1.77 -16.68 -3.84
N THR A 4 1.80 -16.79 -5.17
CA THR A 4 0.67 -16.41 -6.03
C THR A 4 -0.49 -17.37 -5.84
N LEU A 5 -0.22 -18.68 -5.86
CA LEU A 5 -1.24 -19.70 -5.66
C LEU A 5 -1.87 -19.59 -4.27
N PHE A 6 -1.04 -19.43 -3.23
CA PHE A 6 -1.52 -19.27 -1.85
C PHE A 6 -2.33 -17.97 -1.68
N ASN A 7 -1.90 -16.87 -2.31
CA ASN A 7 -2.64 -15.61 -2.28
C ASN A 7 -4.03 -15.75 -2.93
N TRP A 8 -4.14 -16.47 -4.06
CA TRP A 8 -5.41 -16.78 -4.69
C TRP A 8 -6.30 -17.66 -3.80
N PHE A 9 -5.75 -18.70 -3.19
CA PHE A 9 -6.47 -19.53 -2.24
C PHE A 9 -7.06 -18.71 -1.10
N VAL A 10 -6.26 -17.84 -0.48
CA VAL A 10 -6.72 -16.97 0.61
C VAL A 10 -7.78 -15.95 0.13
N LYS A 11 -7.67 -15.43 -1.10
CA LYS A 11 -8.70 -14.54 -1.66
C LYS A 11 -10.03 -15.24 -1.87
N VAL A 12 -10.00 -16.45 -2.39
CA VAL A 12 -11.22 -17.22 -2.63
C VAL A 12 -11.88 -17.62 -1.33
N THR A 13 -11.12 -18.20 -0.39
CA THR A 13 -11.64 -18.66 0.91
C THR A 13 -11.98 -17.52 1.87
N GLY A 14 -11.26 -16.41 1.78
CA GLY A 14 -11.46 -15.22 2.60
C GLY A 14 -12.53 -14.25 2.06
N TRP A 15 -13.08 -14.50 0.87
CA TRP A 15 -14.09 -13.63 0.27
C TRP A 15 -15.32 -13.40 1.16
N PRO A 16 -15.92 -14.43 1.79
CA PRO A 16 -17.04 -14.23 2.70
C PRO A 16 -16.67 -13.33 3.89
N VAL A 17 -15.50 -13.57 4.49
CA VAL A 17 -15.00 -12.74 5.61
C VAL A 17 -14.84 -11.29 5.17
N GLN A 18 -14.24 -11.06 4.01
CA GLN A 18 -14.10 -9.72 3.44
C GLN A 18 -15.47 -9.05 3.23
N TYR A 19 -16.43 -9.79 2.70
CA TYR A 19 -17.77 -9.27 2.45
C TYR A 19 -18.50 -8.87 3.74
N PHE A 20 -18.45 -9.72 4.78
CA PHE A 20 -19.16 -9.46 6.04
C PHE A 20 -18.42 -8.50 6.98
N CYS A 21 -17.07 -8.59 7.05
CA CYS A 21 -16.29 -7.84 8.03
C CYS A 21 -15.84 -6.45 7.53
N PHE A 22 -15.61 -6.30 6.24
CA PHE A 22 -15.13 -5.04 5.67
C PHE A 22 -16.17 -4.37 4.78
N HIS A 23 -16.95 -5.14 4.03
CA HIS A 23 -18.00 -4.65 3.12
C HIS A 23 -17.54 -3.42 2.31
N THR A 24 -16.36 -3.53 1.71
CA THR A 24 -15.60 -2.40 1.15
C THR A 24 -16.33 -1.72 0.00
N LYS A 25 -16.54 -0.40 0.10
CA LYS A 25 -16.98 0.46 -0.99
C LYS A 25 -15.77 1.17 -1.59
N ILE A 26 -15.60 1.06 -2.91
CA ILE A 26 -14.41 1.57 -3.62
C ILE A 26 -14.80 2.79 -4.44
N TYR A 27 -14.05 3.86 -4.21
CA TYR A 27 -14.10 5.10 -4.96
C TYR A 27 -12.84 5.24 -5.82
N TYR A 28 -12.89 6.14 -6.77
CA TYR A 28 -11.77 6.45 -7.65
C TYR A 28 -11.60 7.96 -7.70
N GLU A 29 -10.37 8.42 -7.70
CA GLU A 29 -10.08 9.86 -7.81
C GLU A 29 -10.67 10.43 -9.10
N ASP A 30 -10.44 9.75 -10.21
CA ASP A 30 -10.90 10.13 -11.52
C ASP A 30 -11.62 8.96 -12.24
N LYS A 31 -12.51 9.29 -13.17
CA LYS A 31 -13.20 8.30 -14.02
C LYS A 31 -12.24 7.53 -14.93
N SER A 32 -11.10 8.13 -15.32
CA SER A 32 -10.07 7.50 -16.16
C SER A 32 -9.36 6.33 -15.46
N VAL A 33 -9.31 6.34 -14.12
CA VAL A 33 -8.63 5.31 -13.30
C VAL A 33 -9.59 4.28 -12.72
N ARG A 34 -10.81 4.14 -13.22
CA ARG A 34 -11.80 3.16 -12.75
C ARG A 34 -11.36 1.71 -13.00
N SER A 35 -10.19 1.35 -12.50
CA SER A 35 -9.67 0.01 -12.66
C SER A 35 -9.04 -0.49 -11.36
N ARG A 36 -9.48 -1.67 -10.95
CA ARG A 36 -8.86 -2.48 -9.89
C ARG A 36 -7.74 -3.37 -10.45
N ARG A 37 -7.37 -3.20 -11.72
CA ARG A 37 -6.32 -3.97 -12.40
C ARG A 37 -5.03 -3.17 -12.41
N ILE A 38 -4.01 -3.69 -11.73
CA ILE A 38 -2.64 -3.20 -11.85
C ILE A 38 -1.97 -3.96 -13.00
N ARG A 39 -1.49 -3.23 -14.01
CA ARG A 39 -0.74 -3.81 -15.14
C ARG A 39 0.75 -3.57 -14.93
N GLY A 40 1.56 -4.62 -15.15
CA GLY A 40 3.01 -4.51 -14.98
C GLY A 40 3.46 -4.39 -13.52
N LYS A 41 4.66 -3.85 -13.31
CA LYS A 41 5.21 -3.52 -12.00
C LYS A 41 4.53 -2.31 -11.40
N ALA A 42 4.36 -2.29 -10.08
CA ALA A 42 3.84 -1.11 -9.39
C ALA A 42 4.22 -1.10 -7.90
N ILE A 43 4.29 0.09 -7.32
CA ILE A 43 4.36 0.31 -5.88
C ILE A 43 3.01 0.85 -5.43
N LEU A 44 2.27 0.06 -4.67
CA LEU A 44 1.04 0.51 -4.01
C LEU A 44 1.43 1.22 -2.71
N ILE A 45 1.07 2.49 -2.58
CA ILE A 45 1.20 3.20 -1.31
C ILE A 45 -0.16 3.41 -0.67
N SER A 46 -0.22 3.28 0.66
CA SER A 46 -1.45 3.52 1.42
C SER A 46 -1.14 4.24 2.73
N ASN A 47 -2.11 5.02 3.22
CA ASN A 47 -2.11 5.42 4.63
C ASN A 47 -2.14 4.19 5.55
N HIS A 48 -1.76 4.34 6.81
CA HIS A 48 -1.66 3.22 7.74
C HIS A 48 -2.47 3.48 9.02
N LEU A 49 -3.70 2.96 9.04
CA LEU A 49 -4.63 3.14 10.15
C LEU A 49 -4.82 1.85 10.98
N SER A 50 -4.54 0.69 10.38
CA SER A 50 -4.80 -0.60 11.01
C SER A 50 -3.91 -1.70 10.41
N VAL A 51 -3.72 -2.79 11.17
CA VAL A 51 -3.13 -4.04 10.65
C VAL A 51 -3.99 -4.68 9.54
N TYR A 52 -5.25 -4.27 9.44
CA TYR A 52 -6.19 -4.76 8.42
C TYR A 52 -6.12 -4.01 7.09
N ASP A 53 -5.29 -2.97 6.97
CA ASP A 53 -5.09 -2.25 5.70
C ASP A 53 -4.56 -3.19 4.60
N TYR A 54 -3.72 -4.17 4.96
CA TYR A 54 -3.22 -5.16 4.01
C TYR A 54 -4.33 -6.07 3.43
N PRO A 55 -5.18 -6.76 4.23
CA PRO A 55 -6.32 -7.49 3.68
C PRO A 55 -7.23 -6.63 2.80
N VAL A 56 -7.54 -5.40 3.21
CA VAL A 56 -8.37 -4.49 2.41
C VAL A 56 -7.71 -4.18 1.07
N ALA A 57 -6.42 -3.87 1.05
CA ALA A 57 -5.68 -3.65 -0.20
C ALA A 57 -5.66 -4.92 -1.07
N MET A 58 -5.46 -6.10 -0.48
CA MET A 58 -5.45 -7.39 -1.17
C MET A 58 -6.77 -7.68 -1.89
N PHE A 59 -7.90 -7.37 -1.27
CA PHE A 59 -9.22 -7.53 -1.88
C PHE A 59 -9.60 -6.37 -2.79
N THR A 60 -9.05 -5.17 -2.58
CA THR A 60 -9.21 -4.04 -3.49
C THR A 60 -8.58 -4.32 -4.84
N PHE A 61 -7.42 -5.00 -4.89
CA PHE A 61 -6.73 -5.40 -6.12
C PHE A 61 -6.71 -6.93 -6.28
N PRO A 62 -7.84 -7.58 -6.57
CA PRO A 62 -7.96 -9.04 -6.50
C PRO A 62 -7.12 -9.77 -7.53
N THR A 63 -6.82 -9.15 -8.68
CA THR A 63 -6.10 -9.78 -9.79
C THR A 63 -4.59 -9.85 -9.63
N ARG A 64 -4.03 -9.25 -8.58
CA ARG A 64 -2.58 -9.17 -8.35
C ARG A 64 -2.20 -9.71 -6.97
N THR A 65 -1.05 -10.36 -6.90
CA THR A 65 -0.41 -10.70 -5.63
C THR A 65 0.31 -9.48 -5.10
N LEU A 66 -0.23 -8.88 -4.04
CA LEU A 66 0.38 -7.75 -3.36
C LEU A 66 1.36 -8.24 -2.30
N ARG A 67 2.61 -7.79 -2.37
CA ARG A 67 3.65 -8.14 -1.41
C ARG A 67 3.96 -6.93 -0.53
N PHE A 68 3.31 -6.88 0.63
CA PHE A 68 3.46 -5.76 1.55
C PHE A 68 4.73 -5.85 2.38
N GLN A 69 5.36 -4.71 2.62
CA GLN A 69 6.37 -4.54 3.66
C GLN A 69 5.68 -4.65 5.03
N MET A 70 6.21 -5.51 5.88
CA MET A 70 5.64 -5.80 7.19
C MET A 70 6.73 -5.79 8.26
N SER A 71 6.40 -5.20 9.41
CA SER A 71 7.36 -5.06 10.50
C SER A 71 7.75 -6.39 11.15
N GLU A 72 8.90 -6.39 11.78
CA GLU A 72 9.42 -7.49 12.60
C GLU A 72 8.43 -7.92 13.69
N LEU A 73 7.69 -6.97 14.29
CA LEU A 73 6.73 -7.23 15.37
C LEU A 73 5.61 -8.20 14.95
N VAL A 74 5.17 -8.11 13.70
CA VAL A 74 4.11 -8.95 13.15
C VAL A 74 4.69 -10.24 12.56
N MET A 75 5.80 -10.12 11.85
CA MET A 75 6.43 -11.24 11.14
C MET A 75 7.15 -12.23 12.06
N LYS A 76 7.52 -11.86 13.29
CA LYS A 76 8.10 -12.76 14.31
C LYS A 76 7.03 -13.61 15.02
N LYS A 77 5.75 -13.29 14.93
CA LYS A 77 4.68 -14.13 15.53
C LYS A 77 4.63 -15.49 14.82
N PRO A 78 4.67 -16.62 15.53
CA PRO A 78 4.91 -17.94 14.92
C PRO A 78 3.85 -18.32 13.86
N VAL A 79 2.58 -18.24 14.19
CA VAL A 79 1.49 -18.61 13.28
C VAL A 79 1.25 -17.50 12.24
N LEU A 80 1.01 -16.27 12.71
CA LEU A 80 0.71 -15.13 11.86
C LEU A 80 1.87 -14.79 10.93
N GLY A 81 3.10 -14.74 11.44
CA GLY A 81 4.27 -14.43 10.63
C GLY A 81 4.53 -15.49 9.55
N THR A 82 4.28 -16.77 9.83
CA THR A 82 4.36 -17.84 8.83
C THR A 82 3.30 -17.65 7.75
N PHE A 83 2.06 -17.39 8.13
CA PHE A 83 0.97 -17.11 7.20
C PHE A 83 1.28 -15.90 6.30
N LEU A 84 1.78 -14.80 6.87
CA LEU A 84 2.13 -13.59 6.11
C LEU A 84 3.31 -13.83 5.16
N ARG A 85 4.31 -14.65 5.55
CA ARG A 85 5.38 -15.08 4.64
C ARG A 85 4.84 -15.90 3.47
N MET A 86 3.90 -16.81 3.71
CA MET A 86 3.24 -17.58 2.65
C MET A 86 2.46 -16.67 1.69
N LEU A 87 1.83 -15.62 2.16
CA LEU A 87 1.20 -14.58 1.33
C LEU A 87 2.20 -13.73 0.54
N GLY A 88 3.50 -13.84 0.84
CA GLY A 88 4.56 -13.08 0.17
C GLY A 88 4.93 -11.78 0.88
N GLY A 89 4.60 -11.64 2.15
CA GLY A 89 5.01 -10.49 2.97
C GLY A 89 6.53 -10.29 2.97
N ILE A 90 6.95 -9.05 2.91
CA ILE A 90 8.36 -8.64 2.91
C ILE A 90 8.71 -8.22 4.33
N TYR A 91 9.58 -8.99 4.98
CA TYR A 91 10.06 -8.68 6.31
C TYR A 91 10.91 -7.40 6.31
N VAL A 92 10.59 -6.47 7.18
CA VAL A 92 11.36 -5.24 7.41
C VAL A 92 11.70 -5.14 8.89
N ASN A 93 12.99 -5.13 9.20
CA ASN A 93 13.46 -4.80 10.54
C ASN A 93 13.72 -3.30 10.62
N ARG A 94 12.91 -2.59 11.38
CA ARG A 94 12.96 -1.12 11.47
C ARG A 94 14.07 -0.62 12.39
N ASP A 95 14.56 -1.47 13.28
CA ASP A 95 15.57 -1.17 14.29
C ASP A 95 16.99 -1.52 13.83
N SER A 96 17.12 -2.18 12.68
CA SER A 96 18.40 -2.54 12.09
C SER A 96 18.75 -1.66 10.89
N HIS A 97 20.06 -1.50 10.67
CA HIS A 97 20.58 -0.92 9.43
C HIS A 97 20.61 -1.93 8.26
N ASP A 98 19.83 -3.02 8.35
CA ASP A 98 19.72 -4.01 7.30
C ASP A 98 18.71 -3.55 6.24
N PHE A 99 19.23 -3.18 5.09
CA PHE A 99 18.46 -2.77 3.90
C PHE A 99 18.26 -3.93 2.91
N SER A 100 18.50 -5.18 3.29
CA SER A 100 18.35 -6.35 2.41
C SER A 100 16.93 -6.50 1.84
N PHE A 101 15.91 -5.98 2.56
CA PHE A 101 14.54 -5.94 2.06
C PHE A 101 14.39 -5.06 0.82
N MET A 102 15.23 -4.04 0.63
CA MET A 102 15.20 -3.18 -0.56
C MET A 102 15.56 -3.97 -1.82
N ALA A 103 16.67 -4.71 -1.77
CA ALA A 103 17.07 -5.61 -2.88
C ALA A 103 15.99 -6.66 -3.20
N LYS A 104 15.28 -7.15 -2.18
CA LYS A 104 14.13 -8.04 -2.37
C LYS A 104 12.97 -7.33 -3.07
N CYS A 105 12.69 -6.08 -2.73
CA CYS A 105 11.68 -5.25 -3.41
C CYS A 105 12.05 -5.02 -4.88
N GLU A 106 13.28 -4.61 -5.16
CA GLU A 106 13.79 -4.41 -6.52
C GLU A 106 13.67 -5.70 -7.37
N LYS A 107 14.04 -6.85 -6.81
CA LYS A 107 13.88 -8.15 -7.46
C LYS A 107 12.43 -8.53 -7.74
N ILE A 108 11.48 -8.11 -6.91
CA ILE A 108 10.05 -8.32 -7.14
C ILE A 108 9.58 -7.42 -8.28
N LEU A 109 9.95 -6.15 -8.26
CA LEU A 109 9.57 -5.16 -9.27
C LEU A 109 10.17 -5.49 -10.64
N SER A 110 11.44 -5.91 -10.71
CA SER A 110 12.08 -6.31 -11.97
C SER A 110 11.39 -7.50 -12.67
N LYS A 111 10.66 -8.31 -11.91
CA LYS A 111 9.84 -9.42 -12.42
C LYS A 111 8.37 -9.02 -12.71
N GLY A 112 8.06 -7.73 -12.78
CA GLY A 112 6.70 -7.24 -13.01
C GLY A 112 5.77 -7.42 -11.80
N GLY A 113 6.32 -7.62 -10.59
CA GLY A 113 5.56 -7.77 -9.36
C GLY A 113 5.00 -6.46 -8.83
N VAL A 114 4.16 -6.57 -7.80
CA VAL A 114 3.58 -5.43 -7.09
C VAL A 114 3.98 -5.50 -5.63
N ILE A 115 4.53 -4.41 -5.11
CA ILE A 115 4.82 -4.26 -3.68
C ILE A 115 3.86 -3.27 -3.06
N GLY A 116 3.51 -3.49 -1.78
CA GLY A 116 2.71 -2.57 -0.99
C GLY A 116 3.56 -1.96 0.13
N ILE A 117 3.44 -0.68 0.30
CA ILE A 117 4.17 0.09 1.31
C ILE A 117 3.21 1.04 2.00
N CYS A 118 3.24 1.07 3.35
CA CYS A 118 2.70 2.18 4.12
C CYS A 118 3.87 3.11 4.46
N PRO A 119 4.04 4.26 3.76
CA PRO A 119 5.25 5.08 3.88
C PRO A 119 5.43 5.70 5.27
N GLU A 120 4.38 5.76 6.07
CA GLU A 120 4.40 6.19 7.46
C GLU A 120 5.28 5.28 8.34
N GLY A 121 5.43 4.00 7.95
CA GLY A 121 6.28 3.01 8.59
C GLY A 121 5.78 2.48 9.94
N ARG A 122 4.73 3.08 10.51
CA ARG A 122 4.07 2.64 11.74
C ARG A 122 2.62 3.11 11.80
N LEU A 123 1.85 2.52 12.67
CA LEU A 123 0.51 3.03 13.03
C LEU A 123 0.62 4.33 13.84
N PRO A 124 -0.35 5.24 13.72
CA PRO A 124 -0.41 6.44 14.56
C PRO A 124 -0.64 6.06 16.03
N MET A 125 -0.01 6.81 16.93
CA MET A 125 -0.25 6.70 18.37
C MET A 125 -1.44 7.59 18.78
N LYS A 126 -1.89 7.42 20.01
CA LYS A 126 -2.99 8.26 20.56
C LYS A 126 -2.58 9.74 20.52
N GLY A 127 -3.40 10.57 19.88
CA GLY A 127 -3.17 12.00 19.71
C GLY A 127 -2.44 12.41 18.44
N GLU A 128 -1.93 11.46 17.65
CA GLU A 128 -1.34 11.77 16.34
C GLU A 128 -2.42 11.80 15.25
N THR A 129 -2.27 12.72 14.32
CA THR A 129 -3.18 12.84 13.17
C THR A 129 -2.54 12.24 11.92
N PRO A 130 -3.10 11.14 11.36
CA PRO A 130 -2.60 10.57 10.12
C PRO A 130 -2.97 11.46 8.90
N PRO A 131 -2.22 11.37 7.78
CA PRO A 131 -1.02 10.54 7.61
C PRO A 131 0.20 11.15 8.30
N LEU A 132 0.99 10.31 8.96
CA LEU A 132 2.25 10.70 9.58
C LEU A 132 3.27 11.16 8.53
N ALA A 133 4.46 11.56 8.97
CA ALA A 133 5.57 11.84 8.07
C ALA A 133 5.96 10.60 7.28
N PHE A 134 6.19 10.76 5.97
CA PHE A 134 6.57 9.66 5.09
C PHE A 134 8.08 9.41 5.15
N LYS A 135 8.45 8.13 5.18
CA LYS A 135 9.82 7.66 4.94
C LYS A 135 10.12 7.64 3.45
N THR A 136 11.36 7.90 3.09
CA THR A 136 11.81 8.05 1.71
C THR A 136 11.92 6.74 0.91
N GLY A 137 11.83 5.58 1.57
CA GLY A 137 12.08 4.27 0.95
C GLY A 137 11.18 3.94 -0.25
N ALA A 138 9.92 4.37 -0.24
CA ALA A 138 9.02 4.16 -1.37
C ALA A 138 9.42 5.02 -2.58
N ALA A 139 9.81 6.27 -2.35
CA ALA A 139 10.29 7.17 -3.40
C ALA A 139 11.63 6.69 -3.98
N TYR A 140 12.56 6.26 -3.13
CA TYR A 140 13.80 5.64 -3.55
C TYR A 140 13.55 4.46 -4.51
N LEU A 141 12.73 3.48 -4.09
CA LEU A 141 12.40 2.33 -4.94
C LEU A 141 11.73 2.73 -6.26
N ALA A 142 10.83 3.72 -6.23
CA ALA A 142 10.15 4.18 -7.41
C ALA A 142 11.11 4.78 -8.43
N LEU A 143 12.02 5.65 -7.98
CA LEU A 143 13.01 6.31 -8.83
C LEU A 143 14.06 5.31 -9.35
N THR A 144 14.63 4.46 -8.49
CA THR A 144 15.70 3.53 -8.89
C THR A 144 15.21 2.41 -9.81
N THR A 145 13.94 2.06 -9.73
CA THR A 145 13.35 0.98 -10.55
C THR A 145 12.43 1.50 -11.66
N ASP A 146 12.30 2.82 -11.81
CA ASP A 146 11.34 3.48 -12.72
C ASP A 146 9.95 2.81 -12.63
N THR A 147 9.40 2.74 -11.40
CA THR A 147 8.17 2.01 -11.14
C THR A 147 7.04 2.96 -10.77
N PRO A 148 5.89 2.93 -11.45
CA PRO A 148 4.75 3.78 -11.12
C PRO A 148 4.21 3.49 -9.73
N ILE A 149 3.79 4.55 -9.04
CA ILE A 149 3.22 4.51 -7.71
C ILE A 149 1.71 4.63 -7.82
N ILE A 150 0.98 3.69 -7.22
CA ILE A 150 -0.48 3.72 -7.13
C ILE A 150 -0.86 4.13 -5.71
N PRO A 151 -1.41 5.34 -5.51
CA PRO A 151 -1.87 5.77 -4.21
C PRO A 151 -3.26 5.20 -3.89
N MET A 152 -3.44 4.73 -2.67
CA MET A 152 -4.70 4.26 -2.12
C MET A 152 -4.89 4.84 -0.72
N VAL A 153 -6.12 5.21 -0.38
CA VAL A 153 -6.46 5.64 0.98
C VAL A 153 -7.65 4.83 1.47
N THR A 154 -7.62 4.46 2.75
CA THR A 154 -8.72 3.82 3.46
C THR A 154 -9.14 4.66 4.66
N ASP A 155 -10.42 4.57 5.03
CA ASP A 155 -10.98 5.25 6.21
C ASP A 155 -10.73 4.49 7.53
N GLY A 156 -10.21 3.26 7.47
CA GLY A 156 -9.95 2.44 8.66
C GLY A 156 -11.19 1.90 9.37
N ASN A 157 -12.39 2.05 8.82
CA ASN A 157 -13.63 1.60 9.40
C ASN A 157 -13.84 0.08 9.18
N TYR A 158 -13.11 -0.72 9.95
CA TYR A 158 -13.16 -2.17 9.86
C TYR A 158 -13.97 -2.78 11.00
N PHE A 159 -14.65 -3.92 10.72
CA PHE A 159 -15.45 -4.69 11.70
C PHE A 159 -16.57 -3.90 12.39
N ARG A 160 -17.05 -2.84 11.76
CA ARG A 160 -18.19 -2.09 12.29
C ARG A 160 -19.49 -2.62 11.73
N PHE A 161 -20.38 -3.05 12.60
CA PHE A 161 -21.71 -3.55 12.21
C PHE A 161 -22.47 -2.47 11.43
N ARG A 162 -22.99 -2.82 10.28
CA ARG A 162 -23.71 -1.93 9.33
C ARG A 162 -22.90 -0.76 8.74
N GLN A 163 -21.60 -0.67 9.00
CA GLN A 163 -20.74 0.32 8.35
C GLN A 163 -19.85 -0.36 7.32
N ARG A 164 -19.53 0.38 6.26
CA ARG A 164 -18.63 -0.08 5.22
C ARG A 164 -17.23 0.50 5.45
N ALA A 165 -16.24 -0.27 5.11
CA ALA A 165 -14.91 0.27 4.89
C ALA A 165 -14.91 1.01 3.55
N HIS A 166 -14.36 2.20 3.50
CA HIS A 166 -14.27 2.99 2.28
C HIS A 166 -12.82 3.06 1.82
N VAL A 167 -12.63 2.91 0.53
CA VAL A 167 -11.32 2.97 -0.11
C VAL A 167 -11.40 3.91 -1.31
N ILE A 168 -10.42 4.77 -1.49
CA ILE A 168 -10.23 5.54 -2.72
C ILE A 168 -8.91 5.18 -3.38
N ILE A 169 -8.98 4.94 -4.70
CA ILE A 169 -7.80 4.68 -5.53
C ILE A 169 -7.51 5.96 -6.31
N GLY A 170 -6.28 6.43 -6.22
CA GLY A 170 -5.81 7.62 -6.91
C GLY A 170 -5.18 7.32 -8.28
N THR A 171 -4.97 8.37 -9.03
CA THR A 171 -4.22 8.34 -10.30
C THR A 171 -2.77 7.94 -10.02
N PRO A 172 -2.17 7.07 -10.85
CA PRO A 172 -0.77 6.70 -10.71
C PRO A 172 0.16 7.92 -10.78
N ILE A 173 1.23 7.87 -10.00
CA ILE A 173 2.32 8.84 -10.03
C ILE A 173 3.50 8.15 -10.73
N ASN A 174 3.91 8.64 -11.90
CA ASN A 174 5.12 8.16 -12.53
C ASN A 174 6.32 8.91 -11.94
N PRO A 175 7.37 8.22 -11.48
CA PRO A 175 8.52 8.89 -10.89
C PRO A 175 9.24 9.80 -11.89
N SER A 176 9.27 9.45 -13.18
CA SER A 176 9.83 10.25 -14.26
C SER A 176 9.13 11.59 -14.47
N ASP A 177 7.83 11.70 -14.17
CA ASP A 177 7.07 12.95 -14.30
C ASP A 177 7.37 13.94 -13.15
N VAL A 178 7.97 13.44 -12.05
CA VAL A 178 8.29 14.21 -10.85
C VAL A 178 9.78 14.53 -10.75
N ALA A 179 10.61 13.60 -11.20
CA ALA A 179 12.06 13.76 -11.17
C ALA A 179 12.53 14.96 -12.02
N ASP A 180 13.52 15.67 -11.50
CA ASP A 180 14.11 16.84 -12.15
C ASP A 180 15.61 16.56 -12.36
N PRO A 181 16.09 16.54 -13.61
CA PRO A 181 17.50 16.29 -13.91
C PRO A 181 18.46 17.34 -13.32
N ALA A 182 17.96 18.51 -12.95
CA ALA A 182 18.77 19.58 -12.34
C ALA A 182 19.00 19.34 -10.83
N LEU A 183 18.25 18.42 -10.22
CA LEU A 183 18.34 18.09 -8.80
C LEU A 183 19.19 16.82 -8.58
N SER A 184 19.81 16.74 -7.40
CA SER A 184 20.48 15.52 -6.95
C SER A 184 19.46 14.38 -6.70
N ASP A 185 19.95 13.15 -6.66
CA ASP A 185 19.11 11.97 -6.34
C ASP A 185 18.39 12.13 -4.99
N LYS A 186 19.08 12.68 -3.99
CA LYS A 186 18.49 12.94 -2.68
C LYS A 186 17.33 13.94 -2.75
N GLU A 187 17.52 15.05 -3.45
CA GLU A 187 16.47 16.06 -3.64
C GLU A 187 15.28 15.52 -4.41
N ASN A 188 15.52 14.70 -5.45
CA ASN A 188 14.45 14.02 -6.19
C ASN A 188 13.68 13.03 -5.31
N ILE A 189 14.36 12.27 -4.46
CA ILE A 189 13.70 11.35 -3.50
C ILE A 189 12.84 12.15 -2.50
N GLU A 190 13.35 13.25 -1.97
CA GLU A 190 12.59 14.11 -1.05
C GLU A 190 11.39 14.76 -1.75
N LYS A 191 11.56 15.24 -2.99
CA LYS A 191 10.50 15.82 -3.82
C LYS A 191 9.39 14.80 -4.09
N LEU A 192 9.74 13.59 -4.53
CA LEU A 192 8.76 12.53 -4.78
C LEU A 192 8.06 12.08 -3.48
N THR A 193 8.79 12.01 -2.36
CA THR A 193 8.20 11.68 -1.04
C THR A 193 7.14 12.70 -0.63
N ARG A 194 7.38 13.99 -0.86
CA ARG A 194 6.43 15.06 -0.60
C ARG A 194 5.20 14.94 -1.50
N VAL A 195 5.39 14.75 -2.82
CA VAL A 195 4.29 14.55 -3.78
C VAL A 195 3.41 13.36 -3.38
N MET A 196 4.00 12.23 -2.99
CA MET A 196 3.27 11.07 -2.51
C MET A 196 2.42 11.39 -1.27
N ARG A 197 2.99 12.12 -0.30
CA ARG A 197 2.28 12.48 0.93
C ARG A 197 1.12 13.44 0.65
N GLU A 198 1.33 14.46 -0.15
CA GLU A 198 0.30 15.40 -0.57
C GLU A 198 -0.85 14.70 -1.30
N LYS A 199 -0.53 13.73 -2.16
CA LYS A 199 -1.51 12.90 -2.85
C LYS A 199 -2.36 12.09 -1.88
N ILE A 200 -1.76 11.44 -0.88
CA ILE A 200 -2.50 10.68 0.14
C ILE A 200 -3.39 11.61 0.98
N ILE A 201 -2.92 12.80 1.34
CA ILE A 201 -3.73 13.80 2.05
C ILE A 201 -4.93 14.24 1.21
N SER A 202 -4.71 14.57 -0.05
CA SER A 202 -5.77 14.99 -0.98
C SER A 202 -6.82 13.90 -1.16
N LEU A 203 -6.39 12.66 -1.38
CA LEU A 203 -7.29 11.50 -1.50
C LEU A 203 -8.08 11.26 -0.21
N GLY A 204 -7.47 11.45 0.95
CA GLY A 204 -8.14 11.32 2.25
C GLY A 204 -9.27 12.36 2.42
N LYS A 205 -9.03 13.62 2.02
CA LYS A 205 -10.07 14.67 2.02
C LYS A 205 -11.22 14.30 1.08
N MET A 206 -10.89 13.90 -0.14
CA MET A 206 -11.89 13.49 -1.15
C MET A 206 -12.70 12.27 -0.68
N LEU A 207 -12.07 11.29 -0.01
CA LEU A 207 -12.76 10.14 0.55
C LEU A 207 -13.76 10.56 1.63
N ASN A 208 -13.34 11.45 2.54
CA ASN A 208 -14.20 11.96 3.61
C ASN A 208 -15.41 12.75 3.07
N GLU A 209 -15.25 13.53 2.02
CA GLU A 209 -16.34 14.23 1.35
C GLU A 209 -17.35 13.25 0.75
N ARG A 210 -16.88 12.29 -0.05
CA ARG A 210 -17.73 11.29 -0.71
C ARG A 210 -18.42 10.32 0.26
N THR A 211 -17.88 10.12 1.45
CA THR A 211 -18.50 9.26 2.48
C THR A 211 -19.60 9.99 3.26
N LYS A 212 -19.58 11.32 3.29
CA LYS A 212 -20.65 12.12 3.90
C LYS A 212 -21.86 12.31 2.98
N GLU A 213 -21.65 12.21 1.66
CA GLU A 213 -22.70 12.40 0.64
C GLU A 213 -23.46 11.10 0.31
N GLY A 214 -23.03 9.94 0.79
CA GLY A 214 -23.57 8.62 0.43
C GLY A 214 -23.80 7.68 1.57
#